data_092697853ca63153be6946d6b3cd0a3b
#
_entry.id   092697853ca63153be6946d6b3cd0a3b
#
_cell.length_a   1.000
_cell.length_b   1.000
_cell.length_c   1.000
_cell.angle_alpha   90.00
_cell.angle_beta   90.00
_cell.angle_gamma   90.00
#
_symmetry.space_group_name_H-M   'P 1'
#
loop_
_entity.id
_entity.type
_entity.pdbx_description
1 polymer ?
#
loop_
_entity_poly.entity_id
_entity_poly.type
_entity_poly.pdbx_seq_one_letter_code
_entity_poly.pdbx_strand_id
1 'polypeptide(L)'
;CDFIWQYPEHQKIDTGYRYKDKKEMFEKARVVAWNKLIKREIIINNKLSFPVGLYYEDIEFFYKLLPYINSFAFVEEPLIYYVQRENSIVNKQGAKTKQIFMVLDNVIEYYRKINLYNEYEPQIEYTYSRLLLCSSLKRMIQIPDKLTRKLLLEETWQNLNTKFPNWRKNELLKKNNTVNGLFMKTMNNITFKIYTKVLRLFWR
;
A
#
# COMPACT_ATOMS: atom_id res chain seq x y z
N CYS A 1 -16.03 -0.56 7.10
CA CYS A 1 -17.24 -0.39 6.28
C CYS A 1 -16.89 -0.08 4.84
N ASP A 2 -17.85 -0.24 3.97
CA ASP A 2 -17.81 0.24 2.60
C ASP A 2 -17.89 1.77 2.60
N PHE A 3 -17.64 2.42 1.46
CA PHE A 3 -17.69 3.87 1.38
C PHE A 3 -18.01 4.36 -0.05
N ILE A 4 -18.35 5.63 -0.15
CA ILE A 4 -18.69 6.29 -1.40
C ILE A 4 -17.54 7.23 -1.80
N TRP A 5 -16.97 7.01 -2.97
CA TRP A 5 -16.15 8.01 -3.63
C TRP A 5 -17.06 9.13 -4.11
N GLN A 6 -16.91 10.32 -3.55
CA GLN A 6 -17.67 11.51 -3.94
C GLN A 6 -16.78 12.39 -4.82
N TYR A 7 -17.07 12.38 -6.11
CA TYR A 7 -16.49 13.29 -7.09
C TYR A 7 -17.44 14.48 -7.32
N PRO A 8 -16.98 15.58 -7.92
CA PRO A 8 -17.85 16.72 -8.21
C PRO A 8 -19.11 16.36 -9.04
N GLU A 9 -18.95 15.49 -10.03
CA GLU A 9 -20.00 15.15 -11.00
C GLU A 9 -20.62 13.77 -10.83
N HIS A 10 -20.04 12.88 -10.02
CA HIS A 10 -20.54 11.53 -9.85
C HIS A 10 -20.10 10.89 -8.53
N GLN A 11 -20.74 9.79 -8.20
CA GLN A 11 -20.42 8.96 -7.04
C GLN A 11 -20.09 7.54 -7.48
N LYS A 12 -19.23 6.86 -6.73
CA LYS A 12 -18.91 5.45 -6.93
C LYS A 12 -18.83 4.75 -5.58
N ILE A 13 -19.66 3.71 -5.40
CA ILE A 13 -19.58 2.86 -4.22
C ILE A 13 -18.35 1.98 -4.31
N ASP A 14 -17.62 1.88 -3.21
CA ASP A 14 -16.49 0.98 -3.04
C ASP A 14 -16.82 -0.02 -1.94
N THR A 15 -17.10 -1.23 -2.34
CA THR A 15 -17.41 -2.34 -1.43
C THR A 15 -16.19 -2.97 -0.81
N GLY A 16 -14.99 -2.51 -1.19
CA GLY A 16 -13.74 -3.06 -0.68
C GLY A 16 -13.53 -4.54 -1.00
N TYR A 17 -12.54 -5.11 -0.33
CA TYR A 17 -12.27 -6.54 -0.42
C TYR A 17 -12.79 -7.24 0.83
N ARG A 18 -13.33 -8.44 0.66
CA ARG A 18 -13.64 -9.36 1.75
C ARG A 18 -12.46 -10.31 1.94
N TYR A 19 -12.12 -10.60 3.18
CA TYR A 19 -11.03 -11.48 3.58
C TYR A 19 -11.51 -12.32 4.76
N LYS A 20 -11.01 -13.54 4.87
CA LYS A 20 -11.46 -14.56 5.84
C LYS A 20 -10.52 -14.74 7.03
N ASP A 21 -9.28 -14.32 6.91
CA ASP A 21 -8.27 -14.42 7.95
C ASP A 21 -7.28 -13.25 7.92
N LYS A 22 -6.37 -13.20 8.90
CA LYS A 22 -5.35 -12.15 9.03
C LYS A 22 -4.39 -12.10 7.85
N LYS A 23 -4.03 -13.23 7.24
CA LYS A 23 -3.12 -13.29 6.10
C LYS A 23 -3.77 -12.68 4.87
N GLU A 24 -5.02 -13.05 4.60
CA GLU A 24 -5.79 -12.38 3.53
C GLU A 24 -6.05 -10.90 3.83
N MET A 25 -6.27 -10.53 5.09
CA MET A 25 -6.40 -9.12 5.50
C MET A 25 -5.12 -8.35 5.18
N PHE A 26 -3.95 -8.93 5.47
CA PHE A 26 -2.65 -8.34 5.14
C PHE A 26 -2.51 -8.06 3.65
N GLU A 27 -2.97 -8.97 2.80
CA GLU A 27 -2.85 -8.88 1.35
C GLU A 27 -3.87 -7.93 0.71
N LYS A 28 -5.11 -7.94 1.20
CA LYS A 28 -6.27 -7.39 0.49
C LYS A 28 -6.88 -6.16 1.14
N ALA A 29 -6.71 -5.97 2.45
CA ALA A 29 -7.40 -4.89 3.14
C ALA A 29 -6.96 -3.50 2.64
N ARG A 30 -7.92 -2.57 2.65
CA ARG A 30 -7.59 -1.15 2.52
C ARG A 30 -6.94 -0.65 3.79
N VAL A 31 -5.76 -0.09 3.66
CA VAL A 31 -4.95 0.39 4.80
C VAL A 31 -5.44 1.71 5.40
N VAL A 32 -6.40 2.39 4.76
CA VAL A 32 -6.93 3.65 5.28
C VAL A 32 -7.52 3.51 6.68
N ALA A 33 -7.27 4.47 7.55
CA ALA A 33 -7.68 4.41 8.95
C ALA A 33 -9.18 4.71 9.15
N TRP A 34 -9.75 5.58 8.32
CA TRP A 34 -11.08 6.18 8.51
C TRP A 34 -12.27 5.23 8.25
N ASN A 35 -12.06 4.07 7.62
CA ASN A 35 -13.14 3.10 7.35
C ASN A 35 -13.19 1.92 8.34
N LYS A 36 -12.57 2.06 9.51
CA LYS A 36 -12.44 0.99 10.52
C LYS A 36 -12.85 1.46 11.90
N LEU A 37 -13.52 0.60 12.63
CA LEU A 37 -13.66 0.69 14.07
C LEU A 37 -12.70 -0.31 14.70
N ILE A 38 -11.89 0.14 15.63
CA ILE A 38 -10.86 -0.66 16.27
C ILE A 38 -11.09 -0.61 17.78
N LYS A 39 -11.07 -1.75 18.45
CA LYS A 39 -11.15 -1.79 19.90
C LYS A 39 -9.98 -1.01 20.50
N ARG A 40 -10.30 -0.01 21.34
CA ARG A 40 -9.32 0.88 21.95
C ARG A 40 -8.23 0.12 22.70
N GLU A 41 -8.59 -0.96 23.39
CA GLU A 41 -7.66 -1.79 24.17
C GLU A 41 -6.55 -2.39 23.29
N ILE A 42 -6.84 -2.78 22.05
CA ILE A 42 -5.83 -3.28 21.11
C ILE A 42 -4.74 -2.22 20.88
N ILE A 43 -5.14 -0.96 20.72
CA ILE A 43 -4.22 0.14 20.48
C ILE A 43 -3.39 0.43 21.73
N ILE A 44 -4.03 0.56 22.88
CA ILE A 44 -3.37 0.96 24.14
C ILE A 44 -2.45 -0.13 24.65
N ASN A 45 -2.92 -1.38 24.73
CA ASN A 45 -2.14 -2.50 25.27
C ASN A 45 -0.89 -2.81 24.46
N ASN A 46 -0.94 -2.58 23.15
CA ASN A 46 0.17 -2.82 22.25
C ASN A 46 0.96 -1.54 21.89
N LYS A 47 0.64 -0.41 22.54
CA LYS A 47 1.32 0.88 22.35
C LYS A 47 1.40 1.29 20.88
N LEU A 48 0.32 1.04 20.13
CA LEU A 48 0.24 1.38 18.71
C LEU A 48 -0.07 2.86 18.55
N SER A 49 0.60 3.51 17.63
CA SER A 49 0.35 4.92 17.27
C SER A 49 0.65 5.15 15.79
N PHE A 50 0.07 6.20 15.23
CA PHE A 50 0.49 6.69 13.93
C PHE A 50 1.89 7.30 14.03
N PRO A 51 2.80 7.04 13.07
CA PRO A 51 4.10 7.69 13.05
C PRO A 51 3.95 9.20 12.82
N VAL A 52 4.63 10.00 13.65
CA VAL A 52 4.56 11.46 13.58
C VAL A 52 5.42 11.99 12.44
N GLY A 53 4.86 12.90 11.64
CA GLY A 53 5.62 13.61 10.59
C GLY A 53 5.89 12.81 9.32
N LEU A 54 5.30 11.62 9.18
CA LEU A 54 5.41 10.80 7.98
C LEU A 54 4.14 10.83 7.15
N TYR A 55 4.29 10.81 5.82
CA TYR A 55 3.22 10.43 4.91
C TYR A 55 3.09 8.90 4.89
N TYR A 56 1.89 8.41 4.57
CA TYR A 56 1.56 6.96 4.56
C TYR A 56 1.53 6.35 5.98
N GLU A 57 1.26 7.17 6.97
CA GLU A 57 1.13 6.81 8.38
C GLU A 57 0.08 5.73 8.61
N ASP A 58 -0.96 5.72 7.80
CA ASP A 58 -2.04 4.72 7.81
C ASP A 58 -1.53 3.33 7.40
N ILE A 59 -0.60 3.25 6.45
CA ILE A 59 0.04 2.00 6.03
C ILE A 59 0.81 1.38 7.21
N GLU A 60 1.69 2.16 7.84
CA GLU A 60 2.49 1.68 8.95
C GLU A 60 1.61 1.25 10.13
N PHE A 61 0.67 2.10 10.51
CA PHE A 61 -0.26 1.83 11.61
C PHE A 61 -1.06 0.55 11.35
N PHE A 62 -1.64 0.40 10.16
CA PHE A 62 -2.48 -0.74 9.82
C PHE A 62 -1.70 -2.06 9.89
N TYR A 63 -0.52 -2.14 9.28
CA TYR A 63 0.25 -3.38 9.31
C TYR A 63 0.80 -3.72 10.70
N LYS A 64 1.12 -2.73 11.53
CA LYS A 64 1.49 -2.95 12.93
C LYS A 64 0.31 -3.40 13.80
N LEU A 65 -0.90 -3.05 13.44
CA LEU A 65 -2.12 -3.46 14.13
C LEU A 65 -2.48 -4.94 13.87
N LEU A 66 -2.22 -5.45 12.67
CA LEU A 66 -2.70 -6.76 12.21
C LEU A 66 -2.37 -7.93 13.15
N PRO A 67 -1.17 -8.06 13.73
CA PRO A 67 -0.84 -9.17 14.64
C PRO A 67 -1.82 -9.34 15.80
N TYR A 68 -2.43 -8.23 16.24
CA TYR A 68 -3.28 -8.18 17.45
C TYR A 68 -4.77 -8.30 17.16
N ILE A 69 -5.16 -8.40 15.90
CA ILE A 69 -6.57 -8.59 15.51
C ILE A 69 -6.90 -10.08 15.64
N ASN A 70 -7.77 -10.43 16.59
CA ASN A 70 -8.22 -11.80 16.78
C ASN A 70 -9.57 -12.09 16.11
N SER A 71 -10.39 -11.06 15.92
CA SER A 71 -11.68 -11.17 15.26
C SER A 71 -11.99 -9.89 14.50
N PHE A 72 -12.75 -10.00 13.42
CA PHE A 72 -13.22 -8.87 12.65
C PHE A 72 -14.58 -9.17 12.00
N ALA A 73 -15.31 -8.14 11.66
CA ALA A 73 -16.55 -8.23 10.92
C ALA A 73 -16.58 -7.12 9.85
N PHE A 74 -17.41 -7.31 8.86
CA PHE A 74 -17.65 -6.32 7.82
C PHE A 74 -18.99 -5.61 8.07
N VAL A 75 -18.99 -4.30 7.81
CA VAL A 75 -20.21 -3.50 7.68
C VAL A 75 -20.35 -3.24 6.19
N GLU A 76 -21.36 -3.84 5.58
CA GLU A 76 -21.57 -3.83 4.12
C GLU A 76 -22.28 -2.57 3.63
N GLU A 77 -22.55 -1.64 4.54
CA GLU A 77 -23.14 -0.35 4.22
C GLU A 77 -22.06 0.71 3.96
N PRO A 78 -22.23 1.55 2.95
CA PRO A 78 -21.31 2.66 2.67
C PRO A 78 -21.62 3.84 3.62
N LEU A 79 -21.01 3.81 4.81
CA LEU A 79 -21.25 4.80 5.87
C LEU A 79 -20.43 6.08 5.75
N ILE A 80 -19.52 6.17 4.78
CA ILE A 80 -18.57 7.28 4.65
C ILE A 80 -18.56 7.80 3.22
N TYR A 81 -18.62 9.13 3.07
CA TYR A 81 -18.35 9.83 1.82
C TYR A 81 -16.91 10.29 1.79
N TYR A 82 -16.10 9.70 0.89
CA TYR A 82 -14.72 10.11 0.66
C TYR A 82 -14.69 11.19 -0.43
N VAL A 83 -14.76 12.44 -0.01
CA VAL A 83 -14.83 13.60 -0.91
C VAL A 83 -13.51 13.83 -1.61
N GLN A 84 -13.54 13.80 -2.93
CA GLN A 84 -12.38 14.07 -3.79
C GLN A 84 -12.23 15.58 -4.01
N ARG A 85 -11.06 16.13 -3.69
CA ARG A 85 -10.74 17.55 -3.84
C ARG A 85 -9.49 17.71 -4.69
N GLU A 86 -9.47 18.67 -5.62
CA GLU A 86 -8.32 18.94 -6.48
C GLU A 86 -7.03 19.22 -5.69
N ASN A 87 -7.12 19.96 -4.59
CA ASN A 87 -6.00 20.34 -3.74
C ASN A 87 -5.68 19.34 -2.62
N SER A 88 -6.17 18.10 -2.71
CA SER A 88 -5.87 17.07 -1.71
C SER A 88 -4.36 16.77 -1.66
N ILE A 89 -3.87 16.45 -0.46
CA ILE A 89 -2.48 15.99 -0.25
C ILE A 89 -2.16 14.78 -1.15
N VAL A 90 -3.15 13.92 -1.39
CA VAL A 90 -3.01 12.75 -2.26
C VAL A 90 -2.67 13.12 -3.70
N ASN A 91 -3.05 14.33 -4.15
CA ASN A 91 -2.79 14.81 -5.50
C ASN A 91 -1.47 15.59 -5.64
N LYS A 92 -0.82 15.97 -4.53
CA LYS A 92 0.45 16.71 -4.53
C LYS A 92 1.62 15.74 -4.43
N GLN A 93 2.11 15.30 -5.58
CA GLN A 93 3.24 14.37 -5.65
C GLN A 93 4.58 15.10 -5.68
N GLY A 94 5.56 14.62 -4.92
CA GLY A 94 6.89 15.24 -4.81
C GLY A 94 7.89 14.38 -4.05
N ALA A 95 9.00 15.00 -3.60
CA ALA A 95 10.07 14.30 -2.88
C ALA A 95 9.60 13.54 -1.63
N LYS A 96 8.51 13.98 -0.98
CA LYS A 96 7.94 13.29 0.18
C LYS A 96 7.39 11.90 -0.14
N THR A 97 7.12 11.61 -1.42
CA THR A 97 6.67 10.26 -1.85
C THR A 97 7.68 9.17 -1.49
N LYS A 98 8.98 9.51 -1.33
CA LYS A 98 10.01 8.56 -0.88
C LYS A 98 9.79 8.01 0.53
N GLN A 99 8.98 8.67 1.35
CA GLN A 99 8.72 8.22 2.73
C GLN A 99 8.03 6.85 2.77
N ILE A 100 7.45 6.40 1.66
CA ILE A 100 6.92 5.04 1.55
C ILE A 100 7.99 3.97 1.85
N PHE A 101 9.25 4.20 1.47
CA PHE A 101 10.34 3.26 1.75
C PHE A 101 10.55 3.10 3.25
N MET A 102 10.65 4.22 3.98
CA MET A 102 10.80 4.23 5.43
C MET A 102 9.62 3.55 6.14
N VAL A 103 8.40 3.87 5.71
CA VAL A 103 7.18 3.28 6.27
C VAL A 103 7.15 1.77 6.10
N LEU A 104 7.50 1.27 4.92
CA LEU A 104 7.56 -0.17 4.66
C LEU A 104 8.69 -0.86 5.43
N ASP A 105 9.83 -0.19 5.59
CA ASP A 105 10.94 -0.67 6.39
C ASP A 105 10.57 -0.76 7.88
N ASN A 106 9.88 0.24 8.40
CA ASN A 106 9.36 0.25 9.77
C ASN A 106 8.41 -0.92 10.03
N VAL A 107 7.61 -1.32 9.03
CA VAL A 107 6.75 -2.51 9.14
C VAL A 107 7.61 -3.78 9.22
N ILE A 108 8.61 -3.94 8.36
CA ILE A 108 9.52 -5.09 8.38
C ILE A 108 10.21 -5.22 9.74
N GLU A 109 10.81 -4.13 10.23
CA GLU A 109 11.51 -4.10 11.51
C GLU A 109 10.56 -4.39 12.69
N TYR A 110 9.33 -3.90 12.62
CA TYR A 110 8.32 -4.21 13.63
C TYR A 110 8.03 -5.71 13.71
N TYR A 111 7.80 -6.38 12.57
CA TYR A 111 7.55 -7.82 12.52
C TYR A 111 8.76 -8.64 12.97
N ARG A 112 9.98 -8.18 12.69
CA ARG A 112 11.21 -8.77 13.25
C ARG A 112 11.27 -8.64 14.76
N LYS A 113 11.00 -7.45 15.29
CA LYS A 113 11.01 -7.15 16.72
C LYS A 113 10.04 -8.02 17.53
N ILE A 114 8.86 -8.32 16.97
CA ILE A 114 7.85 -9.15 17.63
C ILE A 114 7.96 -10.63 17.25
N ASN A 115 9.04 -11.05 16.57
CA ASN A 115 9.34 -12.42 16.14
C ASN A 115 8.27 -13.05 15.22
N LEU A 116 7.54 -12.25 14.46
CA LEU A 116 6.52 -12.71 13.51
C LEU A 116 6.95 -12.57 12.03
N TYR A 117 8.18 -12.09 11.76
CA TYR A 117 8.64 -11.87 10.40
C TYR A 117 8.57 -13.14 9.54
N ASN A 118 9.10 -14.26 10.03
CA ASN A 118 9.12 -15.52 9.27
C ASN A 118 7.72 -16.06 8.97
N GLU A 119 6.77 -15.86 9.88
CA GLU A 119 5.38 -16.27 9.68
C GLU A 119 4.67 -15.48 8.58
N TYR A 120 4.98 -14.18 8.48
CA TYR A 120 4.35 -13.24 7.56
C TYR A 120 5.24 -12.82 6.39
N GLU A 121 6.42 -13.42 6.24
CA GLU A 121 7.37 -13.07 5.18
C GLU A 121 6.74 -13.05 3.78
N PRO A 122 5.96 -14.08 3.35
CA PRO A 122 5.32 -14.04 2.03
C PRO A 122 4.34 -12.88 1.85
N GLN A 123 3.59 -12.52 2.90
CA GLN A 123 2.66 -11.40 2.87
C GLN A 123 3.40 -10.05 2.86
N ILE A 124 4.47 -9.93 3.64
CA ILE A 124 5.32 -8.74 3.72
C ILE A 124 5.97 -8.49 2.35
N GLU A 125 6.63 -9.50 1.77
CA GLU A 125 7.25 -9.41 0.46
C GLU A 125 6.24 -9.03 -0.64
N TYR A 126 5.11 -9.71 -0.69
CA TYR A 126 4.05 -9.42 -1.65
C TYR A 126 3.51 -8.00 -1.51
N THR A 127 3.22 -7.58 -0.28
CA THR A 127 2.67 -6.25 0.01
C THR A 127 3.67 -5.15 -0.29
N TYR A 128 4.94 -5.33 0.10
CA TYR A 128 6.04 -4.42 -0.24
C TYR A 128 6.12 -4.22 -1.75
N SER A 129 6.17 -5.32 -2.49
CA SER A 129 6.23 -5.32 -3.95
C SER A 129 5.02 -4.61 -4.57
N ARG A 130 3.81 -4.94 -4.12
CA ARG A 130 2.55 -4.39 -4.64
C ARG A 130 2.42 -2.89 -4.34
N LEU A 131 2.75 -2.45 -3.13
CA LEU A 131 2.68 -1.04 -2.78
C LEU A 131 3.69 -0.21 -3.58
N LEU A 132 4.90 -0.71 -3.78
CA LEU A 132 5.90 0.00 -4.57
C LEU A 132 5.57 0.00 -6.07
N LEU A 133 5.20 -1.16 -6.64
CA LEU A 133 5.05 -1.30 -8.10
C LEU A 133 3.67 -0.86 -8.63
N CYS A 134 2.66 -0.75 -7.77
CA CYS A 134 1.33 -0.32 -8.19
C CYS A 134 0.98 1.06 -7.63
N SER A 135 0.74 1.17 -6.31
CA SER A 135 0.23 2.41 -5.71
C SER A 135 1.25 3.55 -5.73
N SER A 136 2.48 3.28 -5.27
CA SER A 136 3.53 4.31 -5.20
C SER A 136 4.11 4.64 -6.57
N LEU A 137 4.23 3.65 -7.45
CA LEU A 137 4.68 3.87 -8.82
C LEU A 137 3.82 4.89 -9.54
N LYS A 138 2.49 4.76 -9.45
CA LYS A 138 1.55 5.72 -10.03
C LYS A 138 1.82 7.14 -9.54
N ARG A 139 2.04 7.32 -8.24
CA ARG A 139 2.35 8.62 -7.64
C ARG A 139 3.71 9.15 -8.10
N MET A 140 4.74 8.31 -8.13
CA MET A 140 6.10 8.70 -8.54
C MET A 140 6.17 9.13 -10.00
N ILE A 141 5.45 8.46 -10.89
CA ILE A 141 5.38 8.81 -12.32
C ILE A 141 4.80 10.22 -12.53
N GLN A 142 3.88 10.64 -11.67
CA GLN A 142 3.20 11.94 -11.74
C GLN A 142 4.04 13.09 -11.15
N ILE A 143 5.18 12.85 -10.50
CA ILE A 143 6.05 13.89 -9.97
C ILE A 143 6.50 14.81 -11.13
N PRO A 144 6.22 16.13 -11.06
CA PRO A 144 6.57 17.06 -12.15
C PRO A 144 8.08 17.14 -12.36
N ASP A 145 8.86 17.28 -11.27
CA ASP A 145 10.32 17.37 -11.36
C ASP A 145 10.94 16.10 -11.94
N LYS A 146 11.65 16.26 -13.06
CA LYS A 146 12.24 15.15 -13.83
C LYS A 146 13.32 14.42 -13.05
N LEU A 147 14.15 15.16 -12.29
CA LEU A 147 15.27 14.58 -11.54
C LEU A 147 14.75 13.77 -10.35
N THR A 148 13.91 14.37 -9.51
CA THR A 148 13.28 13.71 -8.37
C THR A 148 12.53 12.45 -8.82
N ARG A 149 11.75 12.54 -9.89
CA ARG A 149 11.03 11.39 -10.43
C ARG A 149 11.96 10.27 -10.86
N LYS A 150 13.04 10.59 -11.60
CA LYS A 150 14.01 9.60 -12.06
C LYS A 150 14.66 8.88 -10.89
N LEU A 151 15.18 9.65 -9.92
CA LEU A 151 15.84 9.12 -8.73
C LEU A 151 14.91 8.20 -7.91
N LEU A 152 13.67 8.61 -7.68
CA LEU A 152 12.71 7.80 -6.93
C LEU A 152 12.29 6.52 -7.64
N LEU A 153 12.17 6.54 -8.96
CA LEU A 153 11.90 5.33 -9.74
C LEU A 153 13.09 4.35 -9.70
N GLU A 154 14.31 4.84 -9.82
CA GLU A 154 15.52 4.04 -9.70
C GLU A 154 15.64 3.44 -8.28
N GLU A 155 15.44 4.25 -7.25
CA GLU A 155 15.44 3.82 -5.85
C GLU A 155 14.34 2.79 -5.55
N THR A 156 13.14 2.96 -6.11
CA THR A 156 12.05 1.97 -6.00
C THR A 156 12.47 0.60 -6.50
N TRP A 157 13.05 0.56 -7.69
CA TRP A 157 13.49 -0.69 -8.30
C TRP A 157 14.63 -1.33 -7.53
N GLN A 158 15.61 -0.52 -7.10
CA GLN A 158 16.75 -0.96 -6.31
C GLN A 158 16.34 -1.51 -4.95
N ASN A 159 15.54 -0.75 -4.17
CA ASN A 159 15.07 -1.17 -2.84
C ASN A 159 14.30 -2.49 -2.90
N LEU A 160 13.39 -2.64 -3.86
CA LEU A 160 12.63 -3.87 -4.02
C LEU A 160 13.54 -5.07 -4.28
N ASN A 161 14.46 -4.97 -5.26
CA ASN A 161 15.28 -6.10 -5.66
C ASN A 161 16.43 -6.39 -4.67
N THR A 162 16.83 -5.42 -3.86
CA THR A 162 17.80 -5.64 -2.77
C THR A 162 17.15 -6.34 -1.59
N LYS A 163 15.95 -5.90 -1.18
CA LYS A 163 15.26 -6.48 -0.01
C LYS A 163 14.63 -7.83 -0.32
N PHE A 164 14.05 -7.97 -1.48
CA PHE A 164 13.31 -9.15 -1.91
C PHE A 164 13.73 -9.59 -3.32
N PRO A 165 14.95 -10.14 -3.50
CA PRO A 165 15.47 -10.50 -4.82
C PRO A 165 14.61 -11.54 -5.56
N ASN A 166 13.85 -12.34 -4.81
CA ASN A 166 12.99 -13.39 -5.33
C ASN A 166 11.49 -13.03 -5.38
N TRP A 167 11.13 -11.77 -5.19
CA TRP A 167 9.72 -11.33 -5.08
C TRP A 167 8.81 -11.84 -6.22
N ARG A 168 9.36 -12.06 -7.42
CA ARG A 168 8.59 -12.62 -8.56
C ARG A 168 8.19 -14.08 -8.36
N LYS A 169 8.90 -14.80 -7.47
CA LYS A 169 8.60 -16.19 -7.13
C LYS A 169 7.57 -16.30 -6.00
N ASN A 170 7.15 -15.18 -5.42
CA ASN A 170 6.18 -15.16 -4.34
C ASN A 170 4.86 -15.83 -4.75
N GLU A 171 4.41 -16.79 -3.95
CA GLU A 171 3.22 -17.60 -4.26
C GLU A 171 1.93 -16.76 -4.30
N LEU A 172 1.85 -15.69 -3.53
CA LEU A 172 0.70 -14.77 -3.55
C LEU A 172 0.66 -13.99 -4.87
N LEU A 173 1.83 -13.59 -5.36
CA LEU A 173 1.91 -12.95 -6.68
C LEU A 173 1.55 -13.93 -7.80
N LYS A 174 2.05 -15.18 -7.75
CA LYS A 174 1.72 -16.20 -8.76
C LYS A 174 0.21 -16.45 -8.85
N LYS A 175 -0.47 -16.50 -7.71
CA LYS A 175 -1.94 -16.73 -7.63
C LYS A 175 -2.76 -15.49 -7.97
N ASN A 176 -2.15 -14.30 -7.98
CA ASN A 176 -2.87 -13.06 -8.25
C ASN A 176 -3.09 -12.85 -9.75
N ASN A 177 -4.32 -13.03 -10.22
CA ASN A 177 -4.74 -12.81 -11.60
C ASN A 177 -5.46 -11.48 -11.85
N THR A 178 -5.41 -10.55 -10.88
CA THR A 178 -5.90 -9.18 -11.11
C THR A 178 -4.99 -8.42 -12.08
N VAL A 179 -5.48 -7.31 -12.62
CA VAL A 179 -4.69 -6.43 -13.51
C VAL A 179 -3.35 -6.04 -12.85
N ASN A 180 -3.35 -5.70 -11.57
CA ASN A 180 -2.13 -5.38 -10.84
C ASN A 180 -1.19 -6.59 -10.72
N GLY A 181 -1.72 -7.77 -10.46
CA GLY A 181 -0.95 -9.01 -10.39
C GLY A 181 -0.28 -9.34 -11.73
N LEU A 182 -1.04 -9.27 -12.81
CA LEU A 182 -0.52 -9.49 -14.17
C LEU A 182 0.56 -8.46 -14.53
N PHE A 183 0.31 -7.19 -14.23
CA PHE A 183 1.28 -6.11 -14.43
C PHE A 183 2.59 -6.37 -13.66
N MET A 184 2.53 -6.76 -12.39
CA MET A 184 3.71 -7.08 -11.60
C MET A 184 4.47 -8.31 -12.16
N LYS A 185 3.77 -9.36 -12.59
CA LYS A 185 4.38 -10.56 -13.16
C LYS A 185 5.23 -10.28 -14.40
N THR A 186 4.87 -9.28 -15.19
CA THR A 186 5.59 -8.89 -16.41
C THR A 186 6.77 -7.96 -16.15
N MET A 187 6.96 -7.47 -14.90
CA MET A 187 8.04 -6.53 -14.58
C MET A 187 9.40 -7.18 -14.48
N ASN A 188 10.35 -6.61 -15.16
CA ASN A 188 11.80 -6.87 -15.08
C ASN A 188 12.58 -5.56 -15.29
N ASN A 189 13.90 -5.58 -15.31
CA ASN A 189 14.74 -4.38 -15.48
C ASN A 189 14.40 -3.56 -16.73
N ILE A 190 13.97 -4.22 -17.81
CA ILE A 190 13.65 -3.56 -19.08
C ILE A 190 12.21 -3.05 -19.05
N THR A 191 11.26 -3.93 -18.73
CA THR A 191 9.83 -3.58 -18.75
C THR A 191 9.47 -2.54 -17.71
N PHE A 192 10.13 -2.52 -16.53
CA PHE A 192 9.96 -1.45 -15.54
C PHE A 192 10.25 -0.06 -16.14
N LYS A 193 11.37 0.07 -16.86
CA LYS A 193 11.75 1.33 -17.53
C LYS A 193 10.78 1.71 -18.64
N ILE A 194 10.28 0.73 -19.39
CA ILE A 194 9.28 0.95 -20.45
C ILE A 194 7.96 1.39 -19.82
N TYR A 195 7.45 0.65 -18.85
CA TYR A 195 6.17 0.94 -18.20
C TYR A 195 6.15 2.32 -17.54
N THR A 196 7.21 2.72 -16.86
CA THR A 196 7.28 4.05 -16.24
C THR A 196 7.21 5.18 -17.25
N LYS A 197 7.76 4.99 -18.46
CA LYS A 197 7.66 5.95 -19.55
C LYS A 197 6.27 5.96 -20.18
N VAL A 198 5.74 4.79 -20.51
CA VAL A 198 4.44 4.64 -21.18
C VAL A 198 3.31 5.14 -20.26
N LEU A 199 3.25 4.67 -19.03
CA LEU A 199 2.20 5.05 -18.08
C LEU A 199 2.17 6.57 -17.82
N ARG A 200 3.30 7.24 -17.91
CA ARG A 200 3.35 8.69 -17.80
C ARG A 200 2.62 9.44 -18.92
N LEU A 201 2.51 8.84 -20.10
CA LEU A 201 1.77 9.45 -21.21
C LEU A 201 0.26 9.44 -20.96
N PHE A 202 -0.22 8.44 -20.24
CA PHE A 202 -1.65 8.25 -19.93
C PHE A 202 -2.09 8.90 -18.61
N TRP A 203 -1.15 9.18 -17.71
CA TRP A 203 -1.44 9.73 -16.37
C TRP A 203 -0.87 11.15 -16.19
N ARG A 204 -0.92 11.94 -17.22
CA ARG A 204 -0.63 13.38 -17.14
C ARG A 204 -1.80 14.17 -16.59
#